data_dba01bf9041b0afae9a6b3bd79b49950
#
_entry.id   dba01bf9041b0afae9a6b3bd79b49950
#
_cell.length_a   1.000
_cell.length_b   1.000
_cell.length_c   1.000
_cell.angle_alpha   90.00
_cell.angle_beta   90.00
_cell.angle_gamma   90.00
#
_symmetry.space_group_name_H-M   'P 1'
#
loop_
_entity.id
_entity.type
_entity.pdbx_description
1 polymer ?
#
loop_
_entity_poly.entity_id
_entity_poly.type
_entity_poly.pdbx_seq_one_letter_code
_entity_poly.pdbx_strand_id
1 'polypeptide(L)'
;KGKGAAIGAAVGAAVGTGAGALIGKKMDKQKAELEKIQGAEVETVTDTNGLKAVKVTFASGILFPTNGTTLSSSSKAALKEFATSLINNPETDITIWGHTDNTGTLAVNERVSTQRAQAVATFLNQNGIPNSRMTTAGKAYNEPVADNSTAEGRAQNRRVDIYITANENMIKQAENGTLQ
;
A
#
# COMPACT_ATOMS: atom_id res chain seq x y z
N LYS A 1 -1.14 21.78 -4.33
CA LYS A 1 -2.07 20.68 -4.69
C LYS A 1 -1.24 19.62 -5.39
N GLY A 2 -0.74 18.64 -4.64
CA GLY A 2 -0.08 17.47 -5.21
C GLY A 2 -1.09 16.75 -6.11
N LYS A 3 -0.69 16.48 -7.35
CA LYS A 3 -1.44 15.54 -8.20
C LYS A 3 -1.33 14.21 -7.48
N GLY A 4 -2.45 13.70 -6.96
CA GLY A 4 -2.48 12.36 -6.38
C GLY A 4 -1.96 11.38 -7.43
N ALA A 5 -0.98 10.57 -7.06
CA ALA A 5 -0.48 9.54 -7.96
C ALA A 5 -1.62 8.56 -8.25
N ALA A 6 -1.71 8.12 -9.50
CA ALA A 6 -2.71 7.14 -9.90
C ALA A 6 -2.42 5.80 -9.24
N ILE A 7 -3.37 5.29 -8.46
CA ILE A 7 -3.29 4.00 -7.78
C ILE A 7 -4.34 3.04 -8.31
N GLY A 8 -3.95 1.81 -8.55
CA GLY A 8 -4.79 0.78 -9.14
C GLY A 8 -4.84 0.85 -10.68
N ALA A 9 -5.21 -0.24 -11.28
CA ALA A 9 -5.36 -0.33 -12.73
C ALA A 9 -6.66 0.33 -13.18
N ALA A 10 -6.62 1.07 -14.29
CA ALA A 10 -7.82 1.63 -14.90
C ALA A 10 -8.65 0.51 -15.54
N VAL A 11 -9.93 0.46 -15.19
CA VAL A 11 -10.88 -0.50 -15.73
C VAL A 11 -11.77 0.22 -16.75
N GLY A 12 -11.39 0.60 -17.83
CA GLY A 12 -11.98 1.25 -19.00
C GLY A 12 -13.48 1.60 -19.07
N ALA A 13 -14.26 1.36 -18.02
CA ALA A 13 -15.69 1.64 -17.92
C ALA A 13 -16.02 2.32 -16.59
N ALA A 14 -17.00 3.20 -16.60
CA ALA A 14 -17.52 3.81 -15.38
C ALA A 14 -18.17 2.76 -14.48
N VAL A 15 -17.84 2.79 -13.19
CA VAL A 15 -18.43 1.90 -12.18
C VAL A 15 -19.73 2.52 -11.67
N GLY A 16 -20.83 1.75 -11.67
CA GLY A 16 -22.12 2.22 -11.21
C GLY A 16 -22.15 2.53 -9.70
N THR A 17 -23.05 3.41 -9.28
CA THR A 17 -23.18 3.86 -7.89
C THR A 17 -23.41 2.70 -6.91
N GLY A 18 -24.25 1.72 -7.27
CA GLY A 18 -24.53 0.54 -6.44
C GLY A 18 -23.29 -0.34 -6.25
N ALA A 19 -22.53 -0.59 -7.32
CA ALA A 19 -21.29 -1.34 -7.26
C ALA A 19 -20.24 -0.60 -6.42
N GLY A 20 -20.11 0.72 -6.58
CA GLY A 20 -19.22 1.55 -5.78
C GLY A 20 -19.54 1.46 -4.29
N ALA A 21 -20.81 1.45 -3.91
CA ALA A 21 -21.23 1.31 -2.51
C ALA A 21 -20.84 -0.06 -1.92
N LEU A 22 -21.00 -1.14 -2.67
CA LEU A 22 -20.61 -2.48 -2.24
C LEU A 22 -19.09 -2.59 -2.05
N ILE A 23 -18.32 -2.08 -2.99
CA ILE A 23 -16.85 -2.03 -2.88
C ILE A 23 -16.44 -1.17 -1.69
N GLY A 24 -17.07 -0.03 -1.49
CA GLY A 24 -16.83 0.84 -0.34
C GLY A 24 -17.03 0.14 1.00
N LYS A 25 -18.08 -0.66 1.14
CA LYS A 25 -18.33 -1.47 2.34
C LYS A 25 -17.24 -2.51 2.57
N LYS A 26 -16.79 -3.18 1.51
CA LYS A 26 -15.69 -4.14 1.58
C LYS A 26 -14.39 -3.47 2.05
N MET A 27 -14.07 -2.31 1.47
CA MET A 27 -12.88 -1.55 1.83
C MET A 27 -12.95 -1.03 3.28
N ASP A 28 -14.10 -0.56 3.73
CA ASP A 28 -14.29 -0.12 5.13
C ASP A 28 -14.08 -1.27 6.11
N LYS A 29 -14.57 -2.45 5.79
CA LYS A 29 -14.37 -3.66 6.61
C LYS A 29 -12.90 -4.05 6.67
N GLN A 30 -12.22 -4.10 5.53
CA GLN A 30 -10.80 -4.42 5.48
C GLN A 30 -9.96 -3.37 6.21
N LYS A 31 -10.29 -2.08 6.05
CA LYS A 31 -9.65 -0.99 6.78
C LYS A 31 -9.72 -1.22 8.29
N ALA A 32 -10.89 -1.56 8.82
CA ALA A 32 -11.07 -1.85 10.25
C ALA A 32 -10.20 -3.03 10.74
N GLU A 33 -10.03 -4.05 9.92
CA GLU A 33 -9.13 -5.16 10.21
C GLU A 33 -7.67 -4.71 10.25
N LEU A 34 -7.25 -3.90 9.29
CA LEU A 34 -5.88 -3.42 9.15
C LEU A 34 -5.48 -2.42 10.24
N GLU A 35 -6.42 -1.62 10.73
CA GLU A 35 -6.19 -0.67 11.82
C GLU A 35 -5.75 -1.36 13.12
N LYS A 36 -6.02 -2.65 13.28
CA LYS A 36 -5.60 -3.45 14.44
C LYS A 36 -4.13 -3.89 14.38
N ILE A 37 -3.48 -3.75 13.23
CA ILE A 37 -2.08 -4.13 13.06
C ILE A 37 -1.19 -3.09 13.70
N GLN A 38 -0.33 -3.51 14.62
CA GLN A 38 0.60 -2.60 15.30
C GLN A 38 1.59 -1.99 14.31
N GLY A 39 1.72 -0.68 14.34
CA GLY A 39 2.62 0.08 13.49
C GLY A 39 2.05 0.46 12.13
N ALA A 40 0.85 -0.02 11.78
CA ALA A 40 0.16 0.36 10.57
C ALA A 40 -0.64 1.65 10.77
N GLU A 41 -0.41 2.63 9.90
CA GLU A 41 -1.28 3.81 9.77
C GLU A 41 -2.20 3.59 8.58
N VAL A 42 -3.51 3.63 8.80
CA VAL A 42 -4.50 3.25 7.78
C VAL A 42 -5.42 4.40 7.48
N GLU A 43 -5.58 4.71 6.20
CA GLU A 43 -6.50 5.76 5.74
C GLU A 43 -7.28 5.32 4.50
N THR A 44 -8.42 5.97 4.30
CA THR A 44 -9.22 5.79 3.08
C THR A 44 -8.70 6.74 2.00
N VAL A 45 -8.52 6.21 0.80
CA VAL A 45 -8.13 6.97 -0.40
C VAL A 45 -9.06 6.61 -1.55
N THR A 46 -8.92 7.33 -2.66
CA THR A 46 -9.68 7.07 -3.88
C THR A 46 -8.74 6.55 -4.96
N ASP A 47 -9.12 5.46 -5.63
CA ASP A 47 -8.32 4.87 -6.69
C ASP A 47 -8.55 5.56 -8.06
N THR A 48 -7.87 5.04 -9.10
CA THR A 48 -7.96 5.54 -10.48
C THR A 48 -9.39 5.50 -11.04
N ASN A 49 -10.21 4.56 -10.55
CA ASN A 49 -11.60 4.39 -11.01
C ASN A 49 -12.61 5.20 -10.18
N GLY A 50 -12.14 6.06 -9.27
CA GLY A 50 -13.01 6.81 -8.37
C GLY A 50 -13.60 5.97 -7.24
N LEU A 51 -13.09 4.76 -7.02
CA LEU A 51 -13.56 3.85 -5.99
C LEU A 51 -12.78 4.05 -4.68
N LYS A 52 -13.46 3.76 -3.57
CA LYS A 52 -12.82 3.74 -2.25
C LYS A 52 -11.72 2.67 -2.25
N ALA A 53 -10.56 3.04 -1.72
CA ALA A 53 -9.40 2.19 -1.55
C ALA A 53 -8.79 2.42 -0.16
N VAL A 54 -7.85 1.58 0.23
CA VAL A 54 -7.20 1.67 1.54
C VAL A 54 -5.71 1.91 1.32
N LYS A 55 -5.15 2.87 2.05
CA LYS A 55 -3.71 3.13 2.12
C LYS A 55 -3.22 2.73 3.49
N VAL A 56 -2.21 1.87 3.52
CA VAL A 56 -1.51 1.46 4.75
C VAL A 56 -0.09 1.98 4.69
N THR A 57 0.30 2.75 5.69
CA THR A 57 1.66 3.30 5.80
C THR A 57 2.40 2.64 6.96
N PHE A 58 3.59 2.14 6.68
CA PHE A 58 4.54 1.69 7.69
C PHE A 58 5.78 2.59 7.65
N ALA A 59 6.16 3.14 8.81
CA ALA A 59 7.43 3.84 8.92
C ALA A 59 8.59 2.89 8.62
N SER A 60 9.59 3.33 7.84
CA SER A 60 10.74 2.49 7.50
C SER A 60 11.50 2.01 8.73
N GLY A 61 11.55 2.81 9.80
CA GLY A 61 12.19 2.42 11.07
C GLY A 61 11.49 1.26 11.77
N ILE A 62 10.22 1.01 11.49
CA ILE A 62 9.48 -0.16 11.97
C ILE A 62 9.84 -1.40 11.14
N LEU A 63 9.95 -1.25 9.82
CA LEU A 63 10.15 -2.35 8.89
C LEU A 63 11.60 -2.81 8.80
N PHE A 64 12.55 -1.86 8.87
CA PHE A 64 13.95 -2.12 8.57
C PHE A 64 14.88 -1.53 9.63
N PRO A 65 16.04 -2.15 9.90
CA PRO A 65 17.08 -1.48 10.65
C PRO A 65 17.59 -0.25 9.88
N THR A 66 18.26 0.66 10.58
CA THR A 66 18.82 1.88 9.99
C THR A 66 19.67 1.55 8.76
N ASN A 67 19.40 2.23 7.65
CA ASN A 67 20.04 2.01 6.34
C ASN A 67 19.86 0.58 5.76
N GLY A 68 19.01 -0.24 6.38
CA GLY A 68 18.78 -1.62 5.96
C GLY A 68 17.66 -1.77 4.92
N THR A 69 17.70 -2.89 4.22
CA THR A 69 16.67 -3.32 3.27
C THR A 69 16.17 -4.73 3.57
N THR A 70 16.58 -5.29 4.71
CA THR A 70 16.11 -6.57 5.21
C THR A 70 15.09 -6.34 6.33
N LEU A 71 13.94 -6.99 6.25
CA LEU A 71 12.85 -6.83 7.21
C LEU A 71 13.28 -7.28 8.62
N SER A 72 12.90 -6.50 9.63
CA SER A 72 13.09 -6.86 11.04
C SER A 72 12.12 -7.98 11.46
N SER A 73 12.44 -8.70 12.54
CA SER A 73 11.59 -9.77 13.06
C SER A 73 10.21 -9.27 13.51
N SER A 74 10.15 -8.10 14.13
CA SER A 74 8.88 -7.49 14.56
C SER A 74 8.01 -7.07 13.39
N SER A 75 8.61 -6.56 12.32
CA SER A 75 7.87 -6.18 11.11
C SER A 75 7.30 -7.41 10.38
N LYS A 76 8.00 -8.53 10.41
CA LYS A 76 7.50 -9.78 9.81
C LYS A 76 6.21 -10.25 10.47
N ALA A 77 6.06 -10.08 11.79
CA ALA A 77 4.82 -10.40 12.49
C ALA A 77 3.66 -9.50 12.00
N ALA A 78 3.89 -8.18 11.92
CA ALA A 78 2.89 -7.25 11.41
C ALA A 78 2.52 -7.50 9.95
N LEU A 79 3.50 -7.76 9.09
CA LEU A 79 3.27 -8.06 7.67
C LEU A 79 2.58 -9.42 7.47
N LYS A 80 2.75 -10.36 8.39
CA LYS A 80 2.03 -11.64 8.37
C LYS A 80 0.54 -11.45 8.65
N GLU A 81 0.18 -10.60 9.60
CA GLU A 81 -1.22 -10.20 9.83
C GLU A 81 -1.79 -9.47 8.62
N PHE A 82 -0.99 -8.60 8.02
CA PHE A 82 -1.35 -7.91 6.77
C PHE A 82 -1.63 -8.91 5.64
N ALA A 83 -0.76 -9.91 5.44
CA ALA A 83 -0.95 -10.97 4.46
C ALA A 83 -2.25 -11.74 4.68
N THR A 84 -2.60 -12.03 5.94
CA THR A 84 -3.86 -12.71 6.28
C THR A 84 -5.07 -11.92 5.80
N SER A 85 -5.08 -10.61 6.00
CA SER A 85 -6.15 -9.74 5.49
C SER A 85 -6.23 -9.77 3.96
N LEU A 86 -5.09 -9.79 3.27
CA LEU A 86 -5.04 -9.87 1.81
C LEU A 86 -5.54 -11.22 1.27
N ILE A 87 -5.25 -12.30 1.96
CA ILE A 87 -5.74 -13.65 1.62
C ILE A 87 -7.26 -13.70 1.77
N ASN A 88 -7.80 -13.09 2.83
CA ASN A 88 -9.23 -13.06 3.08
C ASN A 88 -10.00 -12.11 2.15
N ASN A 89 -9.29 -11.27 1.40
CA ASN A 89 -9.85 -10.33 0.43
C ASN A 89 -9.16 -10.50 -0.92
N PRO A 90 -9.38 -11.64 -1.62
CA PRO A 90 -8.57 -12.04 -2.78
C PRO A 90 -8.83 -11.18 -4.03
N GLU A 91 -9.93 -10.43 -4.09
CA GLU A 91 -10.28 -9.58 -5.23
C GLU A 91 -9.70 -8.18 -5.13
N THR A 92 -8.58 -8.02 -4.43
CA THR A 92 -7.84 -6.75 -4.37
C THR A 92 -6.47 -6.86 -5.00
N ASP A 93 -6.01 -5.75 -5.57
CA ASP A 93 -4.63 -5.57 -6.01
C ASP A 93 -3.87 -4.69 -5.00
N ILE A 94 -2.57 -4.90 -4.91
CA ILE A 94 -1.71 -4.26 -3.94
C ILE A 94 -0.60 -3.50 -4.68
N THR A 95 -0.48 -2.21 -4.40
CA THR A 95 0.60 -1.35 -4.91
C THR A 95 1.49 -0.95 -3.74
N ILE A 96 2.78 -1.24 -3.82
CA ILE A 96 3.75 -1.02 -2.75
C ILE A 96 4.78 0.01 -3.21
N TRP A 97 4.83 1.17 -2.55
CA TRP A 97 5.75 2.25 -2.86
C TRP A 97 6.69 2.54 -1.70
N GLY A 98 7.99 2.42 -1.96
CA GLY A 98 9.02 2.83 -1.00
C GLY A 98 9.33 4.31 -1.14
N HIS A 99 9.51 5.01 -0.02
CA HIS A 99 9.86 6.42 0.05
C HIS A 99 11.03 6.65 1.00
N THR A 100 11.83 7.66 0.70
CA THR A 100 12.96 8.09 1.54
C THR A 100 12.81 9.54 1.96
N ASP A 101 13.66 9.99 2.88
CA ASP A 101 13.91 11.43 3.06
C ASP A 101 14.88 11.92 1.98
N ASN A 102 15.24 13.21 2.03
CA ASN A 102 16.12 13.83 1.03
C ASN A 102 17.61 13.74 1.37
N THR A 103 18.01 12.88 2.29
CA THR A 103 19.41 12.67 2.65
C THR A 103 20.13 11.82 1.61
N GLY A 104 21.28 12.27 1.14
CA GLY A 104 22.07 11.56 0.14
C GLY A 104 21.63 11.85 -1.30
N THR A 105 22.14 11.04 -2.23
CA THR A 105 21.89 11.23 -3.66
C THR A 105 20.55 10.63 -4.09
N LEU A 106 20.01 11.14 -5.21
CA LEU A 106 18.80 10.59 -5.80
C LEU A 106 19.00 9.11 -6.19
N ALA A 107 20.11 8.76 -6.81
CA ALA A 107 20.38 7.39 -7.25
C ALA A 107 20.39 6.38 -6.09
N VAL A 108 21.00 6.73 -4.96
CA VAL A 108 21.00 5.89 -3.76
C VAL A 108 19.58 5.74 -3.21
N ASN A 109 18.82 6.83 -3.14
CA ASN A 109 17.45 6.81 -2.62
C ASN A 109 16.48 6.05 -3.55
N GLU A 110 16.65 6.14 -4.85
CA GLU A 110 15.91 5.30 -5.81
C GLU A 110 16.16 3.81 -5.56
N ARG A 111 17.42 3.43 -5.41
CA ARG A 111 17.79 2.03 -5.12
C ARG A 111 17.22 1.55 -3.79
N VAL A 112 17.42 2.30 -2.72
CA VAL A 112 16.95 1.92 -1.37
C VAL A 112 15.44 1.81 -1.32
N SER A 113 14.72 2.78 -1.88
CA SER A 113 13.26 2.77 -1.89
C SER A 113 12.69 1.60 -2.70
N THR A 114 13.31 1.29 -3.84
CA THR A 114 12.95 0.12 -4.65
C THR A 114 13.19 -1.19 -3.91
N GLN A 115 14.36 -1.36 -3.31
CA GLN A 115 14.70 -2.58 -2.57
C GLN A 115 13.79 -2.80 -1.37
N ARG A 116 13.41 -1.73 -0.66
CA ARG A 116 12.47 -1.80 0.47
C ARG A 116 11.07 -2.22 0.02
N ALA A 117 10.57 -1.65 -1.05
CA ALA A 117 9.28 -2.06 -1.62
C ALA A 117 9.30 -3.53 -2.05
N GLN A 118 10.38 -3.96 -2.71
CA GLN A 118 10.56 -5.34 -3.13
C GLN A 118 10.68 -6.32 -1.95
N ALA A 119 11.34 -5.92 -0.87
CA ALA A 119 11.45 -6.75 0.33
C ALA A 119 10.08 -7.02 0.95
N VAL A 120 9.22 -6.02 1.01
CA VAL A 120 7.83 -6.19 1.47
C VAL A 120 7.06 -7.14 0.55
N ALA A 121 7.12 -6.93 -0.76
CA ALA A 121 6.44 -7.79 -1.74
C ALA A 121 6.92 -9.24 -1.67
N THR A 122 8.22 -9.46 -1.56
CA THR A 122 8.80 -10.80 -1.45
C THR A 122 8.29 -11.52 -0.20
N PHE A 123 8.24 -10.83 0.93
CA PHE A 123 7.72 -11.40 2.18
C PHE A 123 6.23 -11.73 2.07
N LEU A 124 5.42 -10.85 1.49
CA LEU A 124 4.00 -11.11 1.26
C LEU A 124 3.81 -12.32 0.31
N ASN A 125 4.61 -12.41 -0.73
CA ASN A 125 4.58 -13.58 -1.63
C ASN A 125 4.91 -14.88 -0.91
N GLN A 126 5.90 -14.89 -0.05
CA GLN A 126 6.25 -16.05 0.79
C GLN A 126 5.12 -16.44 1.75
N ASN A 127 4.22 -15.52 2.06
CA ASN A 127 3.07 -15.74 2.93
C ASN A 127 1.74 -15.89 2.15
N GLY A 128 1.81 -16.24 0.88
CA GLY A 128 0.65 -16.68 0.12
C GLY A 128 0.02 -15.65 -0.80
N ILE A 129 0.62 -14.45 -0.96
CA ILE A 129 0.09 -13.44 -1.88
C ILE A 129 0.74 -13.61 -3.25
N PRO A 130 -0.02 -13.92 -4.31
CA PRO A 130 0.53 -14.07 -5.66
C PRO A 130 1.19 -12.79 -6.16
N ASN A 131 2.31 -12.91 -6.85
CA ASN A 131 2.98 -11.77 -7.47
C ASN A 131 2.09 -11.01 -8.46
N SER A 132 1.15 -11.70 -9.11
CA SER A 132 0.19 -11.11 -10.04
C SER A 132 -0.73 -10.06 -9.41
N ARG A 133 -0.89 -10.08 -8.07
CA ARG A 133 -1.67 -9.10 -7.32
C ARG A 133 -0.86 -7.89 -6.88
N MET A 134 0.47 -7.90 -7.04
CA MET A 134 1.36 -6.91 -6.44
C MET A 134 2.13 -6.14 -7.50
N THR A 135 2.25 -4.83 -7.30
CA THR A 135 3.11 -3.92 -8.06
C THR A 135 4.00 -3.15 -7.08
N THR A 136 5.27 -3.03 -7.39
CA THR A 136 6.24 -2.30 -6.54
C THR A 136 6.88 -1.15 -7.29
N ALA A 137 7.20 -0.08 -6.58
CA ALA A 137 8.01 1.02 -7.10
C ALA A 137 8.80 1.70 -5.98
N GLY A 138 9.98 2.18 -6.31
CA GLY A 138 10.75 3.10 -5.47
C GLY A 138 10.50 4.53 -5.91
N LYS A 139 10.07 5.37 -4.98
CA LYS A 139 9.76 6.79 -5.23
C LYS A 139 10.86 7.73 -4.76
N ALA A 140 11.91 7.21 -4.14
CA ALA A 140 12.98 8.01 -3.56
C ALA A 140 12.42 9.11 -2.64
N TYR A 141 12.88 10.35 -2.76
CA TYR A 141 12.41 11.50 -1.99
C TYR A 141 11.47 12.43 -2.79
N ASN A 142 10.90 11.93 -3.88
CA ASN A 142 10.10 12.76 -4.80
C ASN A 142 8.68 13.06 -4.29
N GLU A 143 8.20 12.34 -3.28
CA GLU A 143 6.84 12.46 -2.74
C GLU A 143 6.86 12.62 -1.21
N PRO A 144 7.39 13.74 -0.67
CA PRO A 144 7.42 13.96 0.77
C PRO A 144 6.01 14.20 1.33
N VAL A 145 5.78 13.71 2.55
CA VAL A 145 4.55 13.97 3.32
C VAL A 145 4.80 14.93 4.47
N ALA A 146 6.05 15.24 4.77
CA ALA A 146 6.46 16.09 5.86
C ALA A 146 7.71 16.92 5.49
N ASP A 147 8.09 17.82 6.37
CA ASP A 147 9.24 18.72 6.17
C ASP A 147 10.56 17.95 6.35
N ASN A 148 11.37 17.88 5.30
CA ASN A 148 12.69 17.25 5.32
C ASN A 148 13.75 18.06 6.12
N SER A 149 13.45 19.31 6.49
CA SER A 149 14.37 20.12 7.30
C SER A 149 14.40 19.71 8.77
N THR A 150 13.39 18.97 9.23
CA THR A 150 13.31 18.47 10.61
C THR A 150 13.57 16.96 10.67
N ALA A 151 14.12 16.49 11.80
CA ALA A 151 14.34 15.06 12.02
C ALA A 151 13.03 14.27 12.03
N GLU A 152 12.00 14.84 12.64
CA GLU A 152 10.65 14.26 12.71
C GLU A 152 10.03 14.16 11.31
N GLY A 153 10.14 15.19 10.49
CA GLY A 153 9.64 15.20 9.13
C GLY A 153 10.36 14.19 8.25
N ARG A 154 11.69 14.10 8.36
CA ARG A 154 12.46 13.06 7.64
C ARG A 154 12.03 11.65 8.03
N ALA A 155 11.78 11.41 9.32
CA ALA A 155 11.30 10.10 9.79
C ALA A 155 9.94 9.74 9.18
N GLN A 156 9.04 10.70 9.04
CA GLN A 156 7.74 10.50 8.39
C GLN A 156 7.88 10.24 6.89
N ASN A 157 8.85 10.87 6.23
CA ASN A 157 9.10 10.67 4.80
C ASN A 157 9.72 9.29 4.52
N ARG A 158 10.50 8.73 5.45
CA ARG A 158 11.02 7.36 5.36
C ARG A 158 9.92 6.36 5.67
N ARG A 159 9.22 5.91 4.65
CA ARG A 159 8.04 5.04 4.80
C ARG A 159 7.86 4.09 3.62
N VAL A 160 7.02 3.10 3.81
CA VAL A 160 6.46 2.28 2.73
C VAL A 160 4.94 2.47 2.73
N ASP A 161 4.40 2.89 1.62
CA ASP A 161 2.96 3.02 1.40
C ASP A 161 2.46 1.80 0.63
N ILE A 162 1.39 1.18 1.14
CA ILE A 162 0.75 0.03 0.51
C ILE A 162 -0.70 0.39 0.22
N TYR A 163 -1.07 0.38 -1.05
CA TYR A 163 -2.43 0.68 -1.51
C TYR A 163 -3.16 -0.61 -1.83
N ILE A 164 -4.36 -0.75 -1.30
CA ILE A 164 -5.27 -1.87 -1.57
C ILE A 164 -6.42 -1.33 -2.40
N THR A 165 -6.57 -1.85 -3.61
CA THR A 165 -7.56 -1.38 -4.58
C THR A 165 -8.42 -2.55 -5.06
N ALA A 166 -9.66 -2.27 -5.46
CA ALA A 166 -10.52 -3.26 -6.09
C ALA A 166 -9.95 -3.65 -7.44
N ASN A 167 -9.76 -4.95 -7.68
CA ASN A 167 -9.38 -5.46 -8.98
C ASN A 167 -10.60 -5.60 -9.91
N GLU A 168 -10.37 -5.98 -11.16
CA GLU A 168 -11.43 -6.15 -12.15
C GLU A 168 -12.49 -7.17 -11.72
N ASN A 169 -12.08 -8.25 -11.05
CA ASN A 169 -13.01 -9.27 -10.56
C ASN A 169 -13.93 -8.72 -9.46
N MET A 170 -13.40 -7.93 -8.53
CA MET A 170 -14.24 -7.30 -7.51
C MET A 170 -15.26 -6.37 -8.14
N ILE A 171 -14.85 -5.57 -9.12
CA ILE A 171 -15.74 -4.64 -9.83
C ILE A 171 -16.85 -5.43 -10.55
N LYS A 172 -16.50 -6.49 -11.26
CA LYS A 172 -17.50 -7.36 -11.94
C LYS A 172 -18.48 -8.00 -10.96
N GLN A 173 -17.99 -8.52 -9.84
CA GLN A 173 -18.84 -9.12 -8.81
C GLN A 173 -19.78 -8.08 -8.19
N ALA A 174 -19.29 -6.87 -7.94
CA ALA A 174 -20.11 -5.79 -7.41
C ALA A 174 -21.20 -5.37 -8.41
N GLU A 175 -20.89 -5.26 -9.70
CA GLU A 175 -21.84 -4.94 -10.77
C GLU A 175 -22.88 -6.03 -10.97
N ASN A 176 -22.50 -7.29 -10.82
CA ASN A 176 -23.39 -8.45 -10.95
C ASN A 176 -24.19 -8.77 -9.68
N GLY A 177 -23.92 -8.06 -8.58
CA GLY A 177 -24.55 -8.33 -7.29
C GLY A 177 -24.06 -9.60 -6.60
N THR A 178 -22.93 -10.17 -7.01
CA THR A 178 -22.36 -11.42 -6.45
C THR A 178 -21.23 -11.18 -5.45
N LEU A 179 -20.83 -9.93 -5.19
CA LEU A 179 -19.83 -9.57 -4.20
C LEU A 179 -20.37 -9.82 -2.78
N GLN A 180 -19.67 -10.70 -2.02
CA GLN A 180 -20.03 -11.06 -0.64
C GLN A 180 -19.13 -10.35 0.39
#